data_502c262b643d63f92845b20ff6be5875
#
_entry.id   502c262b643d63f92845b20ff6be5875
#
_cell.length_a   1.000
_cell.length_b   1.000
_cell.length_c   1.000
_cell.angle_alpha   90.00
_cell.angle_beta   90.00
_cell.angle_gamma   90.00
#
_symmetry.space_group_name_H-M   'P 1'
#
loop_
_entity.id
_entity.type
_entity.pdbx_description
1 polymer ?
#
loop_
_entity_poly.entity_id
_entity_poly.type
_entity_poly.pdbx_seq_one_letter_code
_entity_poly.pdbx_strand_id
1 'polypeptide(L)'
;MKIYLKTNNDKETFSLGKSLASCLKPGANILLDGDLAAGKTVFAKGVGTGLGIADHIKSPSYTLLCIYEGRMPFYHFDAYNLSGIDDFYDLGFDEYISGDGVALIEWASVLSDGFPGGFIHIEIEKNGVSEDRHLSVTAVDDFHEKILKEWQQHENIGL
;
A
#
# COMPACT_ATOMS: atom_id res chain seq x y z
N MET A 1 -8.87 13.33 -4.08
CA MET A 1 -7.58 13.73 -4.66
C MET A 1 -6.97 12.56 -5.38
N LYS A 2 -6.56 12.75 -6.60
CA LYS A 2 -5.97 11.68 -7.42
C LYS A 2 -4.71 12.20 -8.12
N ILE A 3 -3.63 11.42 -8.08
CA ILE A 3 -2.38 11.75 -8.77
C ILE A 3 -1.91 10.55 -9.60
N TYR A 4 -1.09 10.82 -10.61
CA TYR A 4 -0.52 9.81 -11.49
C TYR A 4 0.99 9.88 -11.44
N LEU A 5 1.61 8.72 -11.28
CA LEU A 5 3.07 8.60 -11.17
C LEU A 5 3.58 7.58 -12.16
N LYS A 6 4.87 7.67 -12.48
CA LYS A 6 5.54 6.70 -13.33
C LYS A 6 6.87 6.31 -12.71
N THR A 7 7.18 5.03 -12.72
CA THR A 7 8.52 4.51 -12.41
C THR A 7 9.05 3.76 -13.62
N ASN A 8 10.37 3.72 -13.78
CA ASN A 8 11.01 3.13 -14.95
C ASN A 8 11.58 1.73 -14.68
N ASN A 9 11.65 1.33 -13.42
CA ASN A 9 12.18 0.03 -13.01
C ASN A 9 11.78 -0.28 -11.57
N ASP A 10 12.09 -1.49 -11.11
CA ASP A 10 11.75 -1.93 -9.75
C ASP A 10 12.44 -1.09 -8.67
N LYS A 11 13.66 -0.64 -8.93
CA LYS A 11 14.38 0.20 -7.98
C LYS A 11 13.66 1.51 -7.72
N GLU A 12 13.10 2.13 -8.76
CA GLU A 12 12.30 3.35 -8.62
C GLU A 12 10.97 3.09 -7.93
N THR A 13 10.33 1.96 -8.23
CA THR A 13 9.10 1.56 -7.56
C THR A 13 9.33 1.35 -6.05
N PHE A 14 10.43 0.69 -5.70
CA PHE A 14 10.84 0.52 -4.31
C PHE A 14 11.08 1.87 -3.63
N SER A 15 11.83 2.76 -4.27
CA SER A 15 12.14 4.08 -3.72
C SER A 15 10.90 4.92 -3.51
N LEU A 16 9.91 4.79 -4.40
CA LEU A 16 8.64 5.49 -4.28
C LEU A 16 7.86 5.03 -3.05
N GLY A 17 7.83 3.72 -2.78
CA GLY A 17 7.24 3.18 -1.56
C GLY A 17 7.96 3.67 -0.31
N LYS A 18 9.28 3.69 -0.35
CA LYS A 18 10.11 4.16 0.76
C LYS A 18 9.83 5.64 1.07
N SER A 19 9.67 6.47 0.06
CA SER A 19 9.37 7.88 0.26
C SER A 19 7.97 8.09 0.85
N LEU A 20 6.97 7.33 0.39
CA LEU A 20 5.63 7.39 0.97
C LEU A 20 5.68 7.09 2.47
N ALA A 21 6.48 6.12 2.87
CA ALA A 21 6.58 5.73 4.27
C ALA A 21 6.97 6.89 5.19
N SER A 22 7.76 7.85 4.70
CA SER A 22 8.15 9.02 5.49
C SER A 22 6.97 9.93 5.84
N CYS A 23 5.88 9.83 5.08
CA CYS A 23 4.67 10.63 5.28
C CYS A 23 3.57 9.86 6.02
N LEU A 24 3.75 8.56 6.24
CA LEU A 24 2.73 7.73 6.88
C LEU A 24 2.67 7.96 8.38
N LYS A 25 1.46 7.86 8.91
CA LYS A 25 1.15 8.06 10.33
C LYS A 25 0.34 6.87 10.83
N PRO A 26 0.32 6.60 12.16
CA PRO A 26 -0.54 5.55 12.70
C PRO A 26 -1.98 5.74 12.25
N GLY A 27 -2.60 4.67 11.79
CA GLY A 27 -3.95 4.69 11.26
C GLY A 27 -4.04 4.76 9.74
N ALA A 28 -2.92 4.93 9.04
CA ALA A 28 -2.92 4.95 7.58
C ALA A 28 -3.21 3.58 6.99
N ASN A 29 -4.06 3.54 5.98
CA ASN A 29 -4.42 2.33 5.24
C ASN A 29 -4.08 2.52 3.77
N ILE A 30 -3.39 1.54 3.19
CA ILE A 30 -3.01 1.55 1.77
C ILE A 30 -3.62 0.32 1.12
N LEU A 31 -4.47 0.54 0.12
CA LEU A 31 -5.02 -0.52 -0.72
C LEU A 31 -4.23 -0.55 -2.02
N LEU A 32 -3.62 -1.70 -2.31
CA LEU A 32 -2.64 -1.83 -3.38
C LEU A 32 -3.12 -2.88 -4.37
N ASP A 33 -3.39 -2.45 -5.59
CA ASP A 33 -3.88 -3.29 -6.67
C ASP A 33 -2.95 -3.26 -7.88
N GLY A 34 -3.09 -4.24 -8.73
CA GLY A 34 -2.32 -4.41 -9.94
C GLY A 34 -2.25 -5.88 -10.31
N ASP A 35 -1.97 -6.15 -11.56
CA ASP A 35 -1.82 -7.52 -12.05
C ASP A 35 -0.61 -8.22 -11.43
N LEU A 36 -0.55 -9.53 -11.60
CA LEU A 36 0.59 -10.32 -11.18
C LEU A 36 1.88 -9.72 -11.79
N ALA A 37 2.94 -9.63 -10.99
CA ALA A 37 4.22 -9.06 -11.38
C ALA A 37 4.17 -7.55 -11.72
N ALA A 38 3.12 -6.83 -11.34
CA ALA A 38 3.03 -5.39 -11.56
C ALA A 38 3.94 -4.56 -10.64
N GLY A 39 4.46 -5.15 -9.56
CA GLY A 39 5.34 -4.46 -8.63
C GLY A 39 4.74 -4.18 -7.26
N LYS A 40 3.61 -4.79 -6.92
CA LYS A 40 2.95 -4.60 -5.62
C LYS A 40 3.87 -4.94 -4.45
N THR A 41 4.50 -6.10 -4.49
CA THR A 41 5.40 -6.55 -3.42
C THR A 41 6.66 -5.67 -3.35
N VAL A 42 7.18 -5.24 -4.50
CA VAL A 42 8.31 -4.31 -4.56
C VAL A 42 7.97 -2.99 -3.86
N PHE A 43 6.80 -2.44 -4.15
CA PHE A 43 6.33 -1.21 -3.51
C PHE A 43 6.14 -1.42 -2.01
N ALA A 44 5.51 -2.51 -1.61
CA ALA A 44 5.29 -2.85 -0.20
C ALA A 44 6.60 -3.00 0.57
N LYS A 45 7.62 -3.62 -0.04
CA LYS A 45 8.96 -3.71 0.55
C LYS A 45 9.59 -2.33 0.74
N GLY A 46 9.37 -1.43 -0.21
CA GLY A 46 9.80 -0.04 -0.08
C GLY A 46 9.17 0.65 1.11
N VAL A 47 7.84 0.52 1.27
CA VAL A 47 7.12 1.07 2.40
C VAL A 47 7.68 0.53 3.72
N GLY A 48 7.83 -0.78 3.83
CA GLY A 48 8.36 -1.40 5.04
C GLY A 48 9.77 -0.92 5.39
N THR A 49 10.63 -0.83 4.39
CA THR A 49 11.99 -0.32 4.58
C THR A 49 11.97 1.13 5.05
N GLY A 50 11.09 1.95 4.47
CA GLY A 50 10.93 3.34 4.89
C GLY A 50 10.37 3.49 6.30
N LEU A 51 9.65 2.48 6.81
CA LEU A 51 9.18 2.44 8.19
C LEU A 51 10.25 1.94 9.18
N GLY A 52 11.45 1.63 8.68
CA GLY A 52 12.55 1.20 9.54
C GLY A 52 12.52 -0.28 9.89
N ILE A 53 11.82 -1.10 9.12
CA ILE A 53 11.77 -2.54 9.35
C ILE A 53 13.09 -3.15 8.92
N ALA A 54 13.77 -3.84 9.84
CA ALA A 54 15.04 -4.51 9.59
C ALA A 54 14.87 -5.89 8.97
N ASP A 55 13.72 -6.53 9.24
CA ASP A 55 13.43 -7.88 8.76
C ASP A 55 13.19 -7.89 7.25
N HIS A 56 13.44 -9.05 6.63
CA HIS A 56 13.12 -9.26 5.23
C HIS A 56 11.60 -9.31 5.05
N ILE A 57 11.06 -8.40 4.23
CA ILE A 57 9.62 -8.33 3.96
C ILE A 57 9.29 -9.33 2.85
N LYS A 58 8.39 -10.26 3.17
CA LYS A 58 7.95 -11.32 2.27
C LYS A 58 6.59 -10.99 1.68
N SER A 59 6.23 -11.66 0.59
CA SER A 59 4.85 -11.67 0.14
C SER A 59 3.99 -12.45 1.15
N PRO A 60 2.85 -11.90 1.61
CA PRO A 60 1.98 -12.59 2.56
C PRO A 60 1.02 -13.60 1.91
N SER A 61 1.32 -14.10 0.71
CA SER A 61 0.42 -14.91 -0.11
C SER A 61 -0.13 -16.15 0.62
N TYR A 62 0.68 -16.78 1.47
CA TYR A 62 0.28 -18.00 2.18
C TYR A 62 -0.21 -17.74 3.59
N THR A 63 0.22 -16.65 4.21
CA THR A 63 -0.10 -16.35 5.61
C THR A 63 -1.24 -15.36 5.72
N LEU A 64 -1.62 -14.69 4.64
CA LEU A 64 -2.63 -13.64 4.52
C LEU A 64 -2.25 -12.34 5.26
N LEU A 65 -1.52 -12.40 6.34
CA LEU A 65 -1.06 -11.26 7.12
C LEU A 65 0.33 -11.52 7.68
N CYS A 66 1.22 -10.57 7.47
CA CYS A 66 2.53 -10.51 8.13
C CYS A 66 2.60 -9.22 8.94
N ILE A 67 3.05 -9.31 10.18
CA ILE A 67 3.19 -8.18 11.09
C ILE A 67 4.67 -7.90 11.32
N TYR A 68 5.08 -6.67 11.10
CA TYR A 68 6.47 -6.24 11.26
C TYR A 68 6.54 -5.06 12.22
N GLU A 69 7.65 -4.95 12.94
CA GLU A 69 7.91 -3.84 13.85
C GLU A 69 8.94 -2.89 13.25
N GLY A 70 8.53 -1.64 13.04
CA GLY A 70 9.37 -0.53 12.61
C GLY A 70 9.16 0.64 13.57
N ARG A 71 9.23 1.89 13.06
CA ARG A 71 8.89 3.04 13.91
C ARG A 71 7.41 3.04 14.31
N MET A 72 6.61 2.22 13.62
CA MET A 72 5.25 1.83 14.01
C MET A 72 4.98 0.46 13.41
N PRO A 73 3.98 -0.30 13.91
CA PRO A 73 3.65 -1.59 13.34
C PRO A 73 3.29 -1.49 11.86
N PHE A 74 3.71 -2.47 11.07
CA PHE A 74 3.37 -2.58 9.66
C PHE A 74 2.61 -3.88 9.44
N TYR A 75 1.34 -3.76 9.06
CA TYR A 75 0.43 -4.87 8.83
C TYR A 75 0.31 -5.08 7.32
N HIS A 76 0.95 -6.12 6.82
CA HIS A 76 1.00 -6.42 5.39
C HIS A 76 0.08 -7.60 5.06
N PHE A 77 -1.00 -7.33 4.34
CA PHE A 77 -2.05 -8.29 4.02
C PHE A 77 -2.01 -8.66 2.54
N ASP A 78 -2.51 -9.87 2.23
CA ASP A 78 -2.81 -10.29 0.88
C ASP A 78 -4.26 -10.79 0.84
N ALA A 79 -5.11 -10.09 0.07
CA ALA A 79 -6.53 -10.40 -0.03
C ALA A 79 -6.87 -11.24 -1.27
N TYR A 80 -5.88 -11.75 -2.00
CA TYR A 80 -6.09 -12.45 -3.27
C TYR A 80 -7.11 -13.58 -3.17
N ASN A 81 -7.06 -14.37 -2.10
CA ASN A 81 -7.94 -15.53 -1.89
C ASN A 81 -9.21 -15.21 -1.10
N LEU A 82 -9.44 -13.95 -0.74
CA LEU A 82 -10.66 -13.55 -0.06
C LEU A 82 -11.77 -13.33 -1.07
N SER A 83 -13.01 -13.65 -0.69
CA SER A 83 -14.20 -13.47 -1.54
C SER A 83 -14.79 -12.06 -1.42
N GLY A 84 -14.47 -11.35 -0.36
CA GLY A 84 -14.98 -10.01 -0.10
C GLY A 84 -14.69 -9.58 1.32
N ILE A 85 -15.29 -8.46 1.72
CA ILE A 85 -15.05 -7.85 3.03
C ILE A 85 -15.49 -8.76 4.19
N ASP A 86 -16.49 -9.61 4.01
CA ASP A 86 -16.96 -10.49 5.07
C ASP A 86 -15.86 -11.46 5.51
N ASP A 87 -15.08 -12.00 4.57
CA ASP A 87 -13.95 -12.87 4.90
C ASP A 87 -12.90 -12.11 5.73
N PHE A 88 -12.67 -10.86 5.40
CA PHE A 88 -11.72 -9.99 6.11
C PHE A 88 -12.15 -9.80 7.58
N TYR A 89 -13.44 -9.54 7.80
CA TYR A 89 -14.01 -9.43 9.15
C TYR A 89 -13.97 -10.77 9.91
N ASP A 90 -14.29 -11.86 9.21
CA ASP A 90 -14.31 -13.19 9.82
C ASP A 90 -12.92 -13.60 10.34
N LEU A 91 -11.86 -13.14 9.67
CA LEU A 91 -10.49 -13.39 10.10
C LEU A 91 -10.00 -12.41 11.19
N GLY A 92 -10.83 -11.46 11.58
CA GLY A 92 -10.46 -10.47 12.59
C GLY A 92 -9.50 -9.39 12.10
N PHE A 93 -9.31 -9.28 10.81
CA PHE A 93 -8.33 -8.36 10.20
C PHE A 93 -8.71 -6.89 10.30
N ASP A 94 -10.01 -6.60 10.50
CA ASP A 94 -10.49 -5.23 10.70
C ASP A 94 -9.88 -4.58 11.96
N GLU A 95 -9.41 -5.37 12.92
CA GLU A 95 -8.75 -4.85 14.12
C GLU A 95 -7.48 -4.06 13.82
N TYR A 96 -6.84 -4.33 12.68
CA TYR A 96 -5.59 -3.68 12.29
C TYR A 96 -5.81 -2.42 11.45
N ILE A 97 -7.05 -2.19 11.01
CA ILE A 97 -7.38 -1.06 10.14
C ILE A 97 -7.57 0.19 10.98
N SER A 98 -6.99 1.31 10.55
CA SER A 98 -7.06 2.61 11.24
C SER A 98 -6.60 2.53 12.70
N GLY A 99 -5.66 1.64 12.99
CA GLY A 99 -5.17 1.37 14.33
C GLY A 99 -3.86 2.09 14.67
N ASP A 100 -2.98 1.37 15.34
CA ASP A 100 -1.73 1.90 15.88
C ASP A 100 -0.56 1.91 14.88
N GLY A 101 -0.77 1.38 13.69
CA GLY A 101 0.27 1.26 12.68
C GLY A 101 -0.26 1.54 11.28
N VAL A 102 0.46 1.02 10.31
CA VAL A 102 0.12 1.14 8.88
C VAL A 102 -0.37 -0.21 8.38
N ALA A 103 -1.54 -0.22 7.74
CA ALA A 103 -2.06 -1.40 7.05
C ALA A 103 -1.85 -1.23 5.54
N LEU A 104 -1.23 -2.23 4.90
CA LEU A 104 -1.07 -2.28 3.46
C LEU A 104 -1.64 -3.60 2.96
N ILE A 105 -2.59 -3.53 2.05
CA ILE A 105 -3.34 -4.69 1.58
C ILE A 105 -3.13 -4.84 0.08
N GLU A 106 -2.49 -5.95 -0.34
CA GLU A 106 -2.36 -6.32 -1.75
C GLU A 106 -3.62 -7.03 -2.21
N TRP A 107 -3.98 -6.88 -3.49
CA TRP A 107 -5.20 -7.44 -4.09
C TRP A 107 -6.46 -6.92 -3.37
N ALA A 108 -6.47 -5.62 -3.09
CA ALA A 108 -7.47 -5.00 -2.23
C ALA A 108 -8.82 -4.75 -2.90
N SER A 109 -8.91 -4.88 -4.23
CA SER A 109 -10.14 -4.60 -4.98
C SER A 109 -11.34 -5.40 -4.48
N VAL A 110 -11.13 -6.60 -3.95
CA VAL A 110 -12.21 -7.43 -3.39
C VAL A 110 -12.79 -6.84 -2.09
N LEU A 111 -12.07 -5.90 -1.47
CA LEU A 111 -12.45 -5.29 -0.19
C LEU A 111 -13.00 -3.88 -0.35
N SER A 112 -12.96 -3.28 -1.54
CA SER A 112 -13.30 -1.88 -1.75
C SER A 112 -14.73 -1.53 -1.31
N ASP A 113 -15.67 -2.44 -1.50
CA ASP A 113 -17.03 -2.28 -1.00
C ASP A 113 -17.06 -2.71 0.47
N GLY A 114 -17.35 -1.75 1.35
CA GLY A 114 -17.48 -2.02 2.79
C GLY A 114 -16.17 -1.95 3.58
N PHE A 115 -15.09 -1.44 2.99
CA PHE A 115 -13.85 -1.24 3.73
C PHE A 115 -14.07 -0.31 4.93
N PRO A 116 -13.62 -0.68 6.15
CA PRO A 116 -13.97 0.06 7.38
C PRO A 116 -13.06 1.28 7.60
N GLY A 117 -13.17 2.30 6.77
CA GLY A 117 -12.41 3.54 6.93
C GLY A 117 -11.95 4.12 5.62
N GLY A 118 -11.20 5.23 5.71
CA GLY A 118 -10.55 5.83 4.57
C GLY A 118 -9.25 5.12 4.22
N PHE A 119 -8.68 5.45 3.08
CA PHE A 119 -7.47 4.80 2.60
C PHE A 119 -6.82 5.61 1.48
N ILE A 120 -5.58 5.26 1.17
CA ILE A 120 -4.94 5.61 -0.11
C ILE A 120 -5.04 4.36 -0.99
N HIS A 121 -5.65 4.51 -2.16
CA HIS A 121 -5.72 3.44 -3.15
C HIS A 121 -4.63 3.65 -4.19
N ILE A 122 -3.80 2.65 -4.40
CA ILE A 122 -2.73 2.67 -5.39
C ILE A 122 -2.94 1.52 -6.36
N GLU A 123 -3.08 1.85 -7.63
CA GLU A 123 -3.16 0.87 -8.70
C GLU A 123 -1.89 0.94 -9.53
N ILE A 124 -1.19 -0.17 -9.65
CA ILE A 124 0.05 -0.27 -10.42
C ILE A 124 -0.21 -1.03 -11.70
N GLU A 125 0.09 -0.41 -12.84
CA GLU A 125 -0.06 -1.01 -14.15
C GLU A 125 1.29 -1.21 -14.82
N LYS A 126 1.43 -2.36 -15.47
CA LYS A 126 2.59 -2.72 -16.26
C LYS A 126 2.19 -2.72 -17.73
N ASN A 127 2.97 -2.04 -18.56
CA ASN A 127 2.74 -1.99 -20.00
C ASN A 127 3.59 -3.06 -20.72
N GLY A 128 2.97 -4.20 -21.04
CA GLY A 128 3.63 -5.27 -21.80
C GLY A 128 4.88 -5.79 -21.11
N VAL A 129 5.99 -5.85 -21.86
CA VAL A 129 7.28 -6.35 -21.36
C VAL A 129 8.17 -5.25 -20.79
N SER A 130 7.73 -4.01 -20.84
CA SER A 130 8.49 -2.87 -20.31
C SER A 130 8.65 -2.98 -18.79
N GLU A 131 9.76 -2.46 -18.28
CA GLU A 131 9.97 -2.33 -16.82
C GLU A 131 9.25 -1.09 -16.26
N ASP A 132 8.69 -0.25 -17.12
CA ASP A 132 7.94 0.93 -16.70
C ASP A 132 6.66 0.53 -15.96
N ARG A 133 6.33 1.31 -14.94
CA ARG A 133 5.08 1.15 -14.18
C ARG A 133 4.35 2.48 -14.13
N HIS A 134 3.04 2.42 -14.27
CA HIS A 134 2.16 3.58 -14.11
C HIS A 134 1.34 3.38 -12.85
N LEU A 135 1.34 4.36 -11.97
CA LEU A 135 0.62 4.30 -10.70
C LEU A 135 -0.47 5.36 -10.69
N SER A 136 -1.69 4.92 -10.36
CA SER A 136 -2.81 5.80 -10.07
C SER A 136 -3.03 5.81 -8.57
N VAL A 137 -2.98 6.97 -7.94
CA VAL A 137 -3.05 7.09 -6.48
C VAL A 137 -4.22 7.98 -6.10
N THR A 138 -5.14 7.46 -5.29
CA THR A 138 -6.33 8.17 -4.86
C THR A 138 -6.43 8.15 -3.34
N ALA A 139 -6.62 9.31 -2.73
CA ALA A 139 -6.92 9.41 -1.30
C ALA A 139 -8.43 9.62 -1.13
N VAL A 140 -9.04 8.90 -0.19
CA VAL A 140 -10.50 8.79 -0.07
C VAL A 140 -11.08 9.60 1.08
N ASP A 141 -10.27 10.07 2.01
CA ASP A 141 -10.71 10.93 3.12
C ASP A 141 -9.68 12.03 3.42
N ASP A 142 -10.04 12.95 4.30
CA ASP A 142 -9.18 14.09 4.66
C ASP A 142 -7.85 13.66 5.27
N PHE A 143 -7.86 12.65 6.11
CA PHE A 143 -6.65 12.13 6.75
C PHE A 143 -5.65 11.65 5.71
N HIS A 144 -6.11 10.84 4.76
CA HIS A 144 -5.26 10.29 3.70
C HIS A 144 -4.90 11.32 2.63
N GLU A 145 -5.78 12.31 2.37
CA GLU A 145 -5.44 13.42 1.47
C GLU A 145 -4.27 14.25 2.01
N LYS A 146 -4.21 14.48 3.30
CA LYS A 146 -3.08 15.20 3.90
C LYS A 146 -1.77 14.44 3.71
N ILE A 147 -1.80 13.12 3.89
CA ILE A 147 -0.64 12.27 3.64
C ILE A 147 -0.22 12.38 2.18
N LEU A 148 -1.17 12.29 1.26
CA LEU A 148 -0.91 12.33 -0.17
C LEU A 148 -0.32 13.69 -0.60
N LYS A 149 -0.84 14.79 -0.05
CA LYS A 149 -0.32 16.14 -0.32
C LYS A 149 1.11 16.31 0.18
N GLU A 150 1.39 15.81 1.36
CA GLU A 150 2.75 15.84 1.94
C GLU A 150 3.72 15.04 1.08
N TRP A 151 3.33 13.85 0.67
CA TRP A 151 4.13 13.00 -0.22
C TRP A 151 4.39 13.69 -1.56
N GLN A 152 3.37 14.31 -2.14
CA GLN A 152 3.47 15.04 -3.40
C GLN A 152 4.49 16.18 -3.32
N GLN A 153 4.46 16.94 -2.23
CA GLN A 153 5.42 18.03 -1.98
C GLN A 153 6.84 17.50 -1.79
N HIS A 154 6.97 16.40 -1.06
CA HIS A 154 8.26 15.78 -0.72
C HIS A 154 9.00 15.29 -1.97
N GLU A 155 8.28 14.76 -2.94
CA GLU A 155 8.84 14.15 -4.14
C GLU A 155 8.72 15.03 -5.38
N ASN A 156 8.15 16.21 -5.28
CA ASN A 156 7.82 17.05 -6.45
C ASN A 156 6.98 16.31 -7.49
N ILE A 157 6.12 15.40 -7.06
CA ILE A 157 5.30 14.60 -7.96
C ILE A 157 3.94 15.24 -8.18
N GLY A 158 3.39 15.07 -9.40
CA GLY A 158 2.07 15.59 -9.73
C GLY A 158 2.04 17.10 -9.92
N LEU A 159 3.17 17.73 -10.13
CA LEU A 159 3.28 19.16 -10.40
C LEU A 159 3.16 19.45 -11.90
#